data_73490f517233ae1644bef0be4bf1549a
#
_entry.id   73490f517233ae1644bef0be4bf1549a
#
_cell.length_a   1.000
_cell.length_b   1.000
_cell.length_c   1.000
_cell.angle_alpha   90.00
_cell.angle_beta   90.00
_cell.angle_gamma   90.00
#
_symmetry.space_group_name_H-M   'P 1'
#
loop_
_entity.id
_entity.type
_entity.pdbx_description
1 polymer ?
#
loop_
_entity_poly.entity_id
_entity_poly.type
_entity_poly.pdbx_seq_one_letter_code
_entity_poly.pdbx_strand_id
1 'polypeptide(L)'
;SMVTTKSRGDEAEERALQHLLAQGLTLVERNYRVARGPSARGAEVDLIMRAPDADGTLVFVEVRQRSGRTHGGAAATVTRGKQRRCILGAQFYLSNLKVWPPCRFDVVAIDGEEVTWLPAAFDAS
;
A
#
# COMPACT_ATOMS: atom_id res chain seq x y z
N SER A 1 24.54 13.67 6.72
CA SER A 1 23.18 14.14 6.86
C SER A 1 22.31 13.12 7.59
N MET A 2 21.42 13.59 8.39
CA MET A 2 20.54 12.71 9.13
C MET A 2 19.32 12.36 8.31
N VAL A 3 19.06 11.06 8.18
CA VAL A 3 17.86 10.56 7.52
C VAL A 3 16.76 10.44 8.55
N THR A 4 15.65 11.15 8.34
CA THR A 4 14.52 11.09 9.24
C THR A 4 13.67 9.85 8.96
N THR A 5 12.81 9.48 9.91
CA THR A 5 11.85 8.39 9.72
C THR A 5 10.94 8.66 8.52
N LYS A 6 10.51 9.91 8.37
CA LYS A 6 9.67 10.29 7.24
C LYS A 6 10.41 10.11 5.91
N SER A 7 11.69 10.52 5.84
CA SER A 7 12.49 10.36 4.63
C SER A 7 12.67 8.90 4.26
N ARG A 8 12.84 8.03 5.25
CA ARG A 8 12.94 6.58 4.99
C ARG A 8 11.62 6.01 4.47
N GLY A 9 10.50 6.47 5.01
CA GLY A 9 9.18 6.05 4.54
C GLY A 9 8.95 6.48 3.10
N ASP A 10 9.30 7.73 2.77
CA ASP A 10 9.15 8.25 1.42
C ASP A 10 10.05 7.49 0.44
N GLU A 11 11.26 7.15 0.85
CA GLU A 11 12.18 6.38 0.02
C GLU A 11 11.66 4.97 -0.22
N ALA A 12 11.12 4.32 0.82
CA ALA A 12 10.54 2.99 0.68
C ALA A 12 9.35 3.01 -0.27
N GLU A 13 8.48 4.01 -0.15
CA GLU A 13 7.34 4.15 -1.05
C GLU A 13 7.79 4.38 -2.49
N GLU A 14 8.82 5.18 -2.70
CA GLU A 14 9.35 5.40 -4.04
C GLU A 14 9.92 4.12 -4.63
N ARG A 15 10.65 3.35 -3.86
CA ARG A 15 11.20 2.07 -4.31
C ARG A 15 10.08 1.07 -4.65
N ALA A 16 9.05 1.02 -3.81
CA ALA A 16 7.88 0.19 -4.07
C ALA A 16 7.20 0.61 -5.37
N LEU A 17 7.01 1.91 -5.55
CA LEU A 17 6.39 2.45 -6.77
C LEU A 17 7.19 2.05 -8.00
N GLN A 18 8.51 2.26 -7.99
CA GLN A 18 9.34 1.91 -9.15
C GLN A 18 9.29 0.42 -9.46
N HIS A 19 9.27 -0.41 -8.41
CA HIS A 19 9.14 -1.85 -8.60
C HIS A 19 7.82 -2.21 -9.30
N LEU A 20 6.72 -1.64 -8.85
CA LEU A 20 5.40 -1.92 -9.42
C LEU A 20 5.27 -1.37 -10.85
N LEU A 21 5.81 -0.19 -11.10
CA LEU A 21 5.82 0.37 -12.45
C LEU A 21 6.59 -0.55 -13.41
N ALA A 22 7.72 -1.09 -12.96
CA ALA A 22 8.50 -2.03 -13.76
C ALA A 22 7.73 -3.33 -14.07
N GLN A 23 6.76 -3.68 -13.21
CA GLN A 23 5.91 -4.84 -13.42
C GLN A 23 4.69 -4.53 -14.30
N GLY A 24 4.57 -3.30 -14.76
CA GLY A 24 3.50 -2.91 -15.69
C GLY A 24 2.28 -2.27 -15.04
N LEU A 25 2.28 -2.10 -13.71
CA LEU A 25 1.21 -1.35 -13.07
C LEU A 25 1.39 0.15 -13.35
N THR A 26 0.29 0.90 -13.29
CA THR A 26 0.36 2.36 -13.41
C THR A 26 -0.10 3.01 -12.12
N LEU A 27 0.44 4.19 -11.84
CA LEU A 27 0.11 4.92 -10.61
C LEU A 27 -1.20 5.67 -10.79
N VAL A 28 -2.09 5.52 -9.81
CA VAL A 28 -3.31 6.30 -9.72
C VAL A 28 -3.13 7.42 -8.70
N GLU A 29 -2.70 7.09 -7.49
CA GLU A 29 -2.52 8.08 -6.44
C GLU A 29 -1.53 7.60 -5.39
N ARG A 30 -0.80 8.54 -4.76
CA ARG A 30 0.14 8.25 -3.69
C ARG A 30 -0.38 8.87 -2.39
N ASN A 31 -0.11 8.19 -1.28
CA ASN A 31 -0.40 8.72 0.06
C ASN A 31 -1.83 9.21 0.19
N TYR A 32 -2.76 8.34 -0.20
CA TYR A 32 -4.18 8.66 -0.07
C TYR A 32 -4.58 8.59 1.41
N ARG A 33 -5.01 9.70 1.97
CA ARG A 33 -5.35 9.79 3.39
C ARG A 33 -6.68 10.47 3.59
N VAL A 34 -7.45 9.96 4.55
CA VAL A 34 -8.72 10.56 4.95
C VAL A 34 -8.69 10.71 6.46
N ALA A 35 -8.77 11.94 6.94
CA ALA A 35 -8.83 12.23 8.37
C ALA A 35 -10.22 11.87 8.91
N ARG A 36 -10.26 11.28 10.11
CA ARG A 36 -11.51 10.84 10.73
C ARG A 36 -11.80 11.56 12.05
N GLY A 37 -11.14 12.68 12.28
CA GLY A 37 -11.29 13.45 13.51
C GLY A 37 -10.06 13.34 14.39
N PRO A 38 -10.00 14.15 15.45
CA PRO A 38 -8.75 14.29 16.21
C PRO A 38 -8.37 13.09 17.05
N SER A 39 -9.33 12.25 17.43
CA SER A 39 -9.06 11.12 18.30
C SER A 39 -9.08 9.77 17.60
N ALA A 40 -9.42 9.74 16.32
CA ALA A 40 -9.48 8.51 15.55
C ALA A 40 -8.35 8.48 14.51
N ARG A 41 -7.75 7.31 14.33
CA ARG A 41 -6.76 7.13 13.26
C ARG A 41 -7.45 7.24 11.91
N GLY A 42 -6.81 7.98 11.01
CA GLY A 42 -7.34 8.14 9.68
C GLY A 42 -7.18 6.90 8.82
N ALA A 43 -7.89 6.88 7.73
CA ALA A 43 -7.70 5.89 6.67
C ALA A 43 -6.48 6.28 5.84
N GLU A 44 -5.72 5.29 5.37
CA GLU A 44 -4.49 5.55 4.63
C GLU A 44 -4.16 4.40 3.69
N VAL A 45 -3.86 4.74 2.44
CA VAL A 45 -3.34 3.80 1.45
C VAL A 45 -2.05 4.40 0.90
N ASP A 46 -0.96 3.65 0.99
CA ASP A 46 0.35 4.18 0.57
C ASP A 46 0.40 4.44 -0.93
N LEU A 47 -0.05 3.47 -1.73
CA LEU A 47 -0.11 3.62 -3.19
C LEU A 47 -1.43 3.03 -3.69
N ILE A 48 -2.07 3.73 -4.62
CA ILE A 48 -3.19 3.19 -5.38
C ILE A 48 -2.69 3.02 -6.80
N MET A 49 -2.71 1.78 -7.28
CA MET A 49 -2.18 1.43 -8.60
C MET A 49 -3.29 0.81 -9.44
N ARG A 50 -3.04 0.72 -10.73
CA ARG A 50 -3.93 0.02 -11.65
C ARG A 50 -3.12 -1.09 -12.31
N ALA A 51 -3.66 -2.31 -12.24
CA ALA A 51 -3.01 -3.47 -12.85
C ALA A 51 -3.16 -3.43 -14.37
N PRO A 52 -2.20 -4.03 -15.11
CA PRO A 52 -2.24 -4.06 -16.57
C PRO A 52 -3.14 -5.19 -17.08
N ASP A 53 -4.35 -5.30 -16.55
CA ASP A 53 -5.31 -6.30 -17.00
C ASP A 53 -6.49 -5.62 -17.72
N ALA A 54 -7.32 -6.42 -18.38
CA ALA A 54 -8.43 -5.90 -19.18
C ALA A 54 -9.49 -5.21 -18.31
N ASP A 55 -9.60 -5.61 -17.04
CA ASP A 55 -10.63 -5.08 -16.15
C ASP A 55 -10.19 -3.80 -15.43
N GLY A 56 -8.92 -3.44 -15.52
CA GLY A 56 -8.40 -2.26 -14.82
C GLY A 56 -8.46 -2.42 -13.32
N THR A 57 -8.06 -3.57 -12.81
CA THR A 57 -8.07 -3.85 -11.37
C THR A 57 -7.35 -2.76 -10.60
N LEU A 58 -8.01 -2.20 -9.58
CA LEU A 58 -7.36 -1.28 -8.65
C LEU A 58 -6.63 -2.07 -7.58
N VAL A 59 -5.38 -1.67 -7.36
CA VAL A 59 -4.49 -2.33 -6.41
C VAL A 59 -4.17 -1.34 -5.31
N PHE A 60 -4.65 -1.63 -4.11
CA PHE A 60 -4.38 -0.80 -2.94
C PHE A 60 -3.18 -1.41 -2.22
N VAL A 61 -2.10 -0.64 -2.15
CA VAL A 61 -0.78 -1.16 -1.75
C VAL A 61 -0.37 -0.58 -0.42
N GLU A 62 -0.01 -1.47 0.48
CA GLU A 62 0.64 -1.12 1.74
C GLU A 62 2.13 -1.37 1.58
N VAL A 63 2.93 -0.34 1.82
CA VAL A 63 4.39 -0.44 1.75
C VAL A 63 4.91 -0.64 3.16
N ARG A 64 5.72 -1.68 3.34
CA ARG A 64 6.27 -2.01 4.63
C ARG A 64 7.79 -2.06 4.56
N GLN A 65 8.44 -1.17 5.31
CA GLN A 65 9.88 -1.23 5.46
C GLN A 65 10.21 -2.10 6.67
N ARG A 66 11.05 -3.08 6.45
CA ARG A 66 11.52 -3.96 7.50
C ARG A 66 12.93 -3.56 7.89
N SER A 67 13.18 -3.58 9.19
CA SER A 67 14.54 -3.31 9.68
C SER A 67 15.01 -4.55 10.44
N GLY A 68 16.13 -5.10 10.02
CA GLY A 68 16.72 -6.22 10.69
C GLY A 68 15.97 -7.52 10.48
N ARG A 69 16.13 -8.42 11.45
CA ARG A 69 15.58 -9.76 11.35
C ARG A 69 14.13 -9.81 11.81
N THR A 70 13.26 -10.11 10.91
CA THR A 70 11.88 -10.40 11.26
C THR A 70 11.58 -11.84 10.90
N HIS A 71 10.83 -12.50 11.78
CA HIS A 71 10.35 -13.86 11.53
C HIS A 71 9.01 -13.79 10.83
N GLY A 72 8.80 -14.70 9.91
CA GLY A 72 7.56 -14.77 9.14
C GLY A 72 7.68 -14.07 7.81
N GLY A 73 6.66 -14.19 6.98
CA GLY A 73 6.62 -13.60 5.66
C GLY A 73 6.37 -12.09 5.71
N ALA A 74 6.58 -11.43 4.56
CA ALA A 74 6.40 -9.99 4.45
C ALA A 74 4.98 -9.55 4.83
N ALA A 75 3.96 -10.33 4.46
CA ALA A 75 2.57 -10.02 4.80
C ALA A 75 2.35 -10.05 6.31
N ALA A 76 3.07 -10.89 7.04
CA ALA A 76 2.95 -11.00 8.49
C ALA A 76 3.44 -9.75 9.22
N THR A 77 4.18 -8.86 8.53
CA THR A 77 4.65 -7.61 9.12
C THR A 77 3.61 -6.50 9.05
N VAL A 78 2.52 -6.72 8.32
CA VAL A 78 1.43 -5.74 8.21
C VAL A 78 0.38 -6.06 9.27
N THR A 79 0.25 -5.19 10.26
CA THR A 79 -0.67 -5.42 11.37
C THR A 79 -2.13 -5.34 10.92
N ARG A 80 -3.01 -5.95 11.73
CA ARG A 80 -4.45 -5.86 11.45
C ARG A 80 -4.93 -4.42 11.44
N GLY A 81 -4.39 -3.59 12.32
CA GLY A 81 -4.73 -2.17 12.36
C GLY A 81 -4.39 -1.46 11.06
N LYS A 82 -3.20 -1.74 10.52
CA LYS A 82 -2.79 -1.17 9.24
C LYS A 82 -3.62 -1.70 8.09
N GLN A 83 -3.93 -3.00 8.10
CA GLN A 83 -4.81 -3.58 7.09
C GLN A 83 -6.18 -2.89 7.10
N ARG A 84 -6.78 -2.72 8.29
CA ARG A 84 -8.08 -2.05 8.42
C ARG A 84 -8.03 -0.61 7.90
N ARG A 85 -6.96 0.12 8.20
CA ARG A 85 -6.81 1.50 7.72
C ARG A 85 -6.68 1.56 6.21
N CYS A 86 -5.99 0.61 5.62
CA CYS A 86 -5.86 0.49 4.18
C CYS A 86 -7.21 0.14 3.53
N ILE A 87 -7.92 -0.82 4.10
CA ILE A 87 -9.24 -1.22 3.62
C ILE A 87 -10.21 -0.04 3.69
N LEU A 88 -10.21 0.69 4.79
CA LEU A 88 -11.06 1.86 4.97
C LEU A 88 -10.72 2.94 3.95
N GLY A 89 -9.42 3.18 3.71
CA GLY A 89 -8.98 4.12 2.68
C GLY A 89 -9.47 3.73 1.30
N ALA A 90 -9.40 2.44 0.98
CA ALA A 90 -9.92 1.93 -0.28
C ALA A 90 -11.42 2.18 -0.41
N GLN A 91 -12.17 1.96 0.66
CA GLN A 91 -13.62 2.20 0.66
C GLN A 91 -13.95 3.67 0.40
N PHE A 92 -13.21 4.59 1.05
CA PHE A 92 -13.39 6.01 0.79
C PHE A 92 -13.05 6.37 -0.65
N TYR A 93 -11.94 5.83 -1.16
CA TYR A 93 -11.55 6.09 -2.54
C TYR A 93 -12.62 5.60 -3.51
N LEU A 94 -13.08 4.36 -3.33
CA LEU A 94 -14.09 3.76 -4.20
C LEU A 94 -15.41 4.50 -4.16
N SER A 95 -15.74 5.12 -3.03
CA SER A 95 -16.99 5.88 -2.90
C SER A 95 -17.06 7.07 -3.87
N ASN A 96 -15.93 7.50 -4.41
CA ASN A 96 -15.89 8.57 -5.41
C ASN A 96 -16.09 8.06 -6.84
N LEU A 97 -16.17 6.76 -7.02
CA LEU A 97 -16.30 6.16 -8.35
C LEU A 97 -17.75 5.74 -8.60
N LYS A 98 -18.24 5.96 -9.82
CA LYS A 98 -19.59 5.53 -10.20
C LYS A 98 -19.67 4.02 -10.39
N VAL A 99 -18.62 3.44 -10.93
CA VAL A 99 -18.52 1.99 -11.17
C VAL A 99 -17.25 1.50 -10.51
N TRP A 100 -17.37 0.44 -9.71
CA TRP A 100 -16.24 -0.12 -9.00
C TRP A 100 -15.58 -1.19 -9.87
N PRO A 101 -14.29 -1.02 -10.17
CA PRO A 101 -13.54 -2.08 -10.82
C PRO A 101 -13.22 -3.19 -9.81
N PRO A 102 -12.72 -4.34 -10.27
CA PRO A 102 -12.15 -5.30 -9.34
C PRO A 102 -11.04 -4.67 -8.53
N CYS A 103 -10.88 -5.12 -7.28
CA CYS A 103 -9.90 -4.56 -6.35
C CYS A 103 -9.15 -5.68 -5.65
N ARG A 104 -7.91 -5.37 -5.28
CA ARG A 104 -7.15 -6.25 -4.40
C ARG A 104 -6.21 -5.43 -3.53
N PHE A 105 -5.74 -6.05 -2.46
CA PHE A 105 -4.83 -5.42 -1.50
C PHE A 105 -3.49 -6.13 -1.56
N ASP A 106 -2.45 -5.39 -1.90
CA ASP A 106 -1.10 -5.92 -2.05
C ASP A 106 -0.20 -5.34 -0.97
N VAL A 107 0.86 -6.06 -0.67
CA VAL A 107 1.93 -5.57 0.22
C VAL A 107 3.22 -5.55 -0.57
N VAL A 108 3.98 -4.48 -0.43
CA VAL A 108 5.36 -4.43 -0.89
C VAL A 108 6.22 -4.24 0.34
N ALA A 109 7.09 -5.22 0.59
CA ALA A 109 8.02 -5.18 1.71
C ALA A 109 9.41 -4.84 1.21
N ILE A 110 10.03 -3.87 1.88
CA ILE A 110 11.39 -3.43 1.59
C ILE A 110 12.28 -3.87 2.74
N ASP A 111 13.27 -4.69 2.47
CA ASP A 111 14.23 -5.16 3.46
C ASP A 111 15.64 -4.90 2.93
N GLY A 112 16.24 -3.79 3.37
CA GLY A 112 17.48 -3.35 2.78
C GLY A 112 17.30 -3.06 1.30
N GLU A 113 18.04 -3.77 0.46
CA GLU A 113 17.93 -3.62 -0.99
C GLU A 113 16.87 -4.52 -1.60
N GLU A 114 16.38 -5.49 -0.83
CA GLU A 114 15.42 -6.45 -1.33
C GLU A 114 14.01 -5.89 -1.31
N VAL A 115 13.31 -6.00 -2.44
CA VAL A 115 11.92 -5.61 -2.58
C VAL A 115 11.11 -6.86 -2.85
N THR A 116 10.13 -7.13 -2.00
CA THR A 116 9.24 -8.28 -2.16
C THR A 116 7.83 -7.80 -2.36
N TRP A 117 7.23 -8.17 -3.48
CA TRP A 117 5.85 -7.83 -3.80
C TRP A 117 4.96 -9.03 -3.56
N LEU A 118 3.93 -8.86 -2.75
CA LEU A 118 2.96 -9.89 -2.40
C LEU A 118 1.58 -9.47 -2.91
N PRO A 119 1.19 -9.91 -4.10
CA PRO A 119 -0.16 -9.61 -4.59
C PRO A 119 -1.21 -10.32 -3.75
N ALA A 120 -2.36 -9.67 -3.58
CA ALA A 120 -3.50 -10.19 -2.84
C ALA A 120 -3.10 -10.70 -1.45
N ALA A 121 -2.35 -9.87 -0.73
CA ALA A 121 -1.77 -10.24 0.56
C ALA A 121 -2.80 -10.31 1.69
N PHE A 122 -3.88 -9.55 1.57
CA PHE A 122 -4.99 -9.58 2.51
C PHE A 122 -6.27 -9.15 1.81
N ASP A 123 -7.40 -9.31 2.45
CA ASP A 123 -8.69 -8.93 1.87
C ASP A 123 -9.54 -8.16 2.87
N ALA A 124 -10.70 -7.69 2.42
CA ALA A 124 -11.58 -6.82 3.21
C ALA A 124 -12.48 -7.59 4.18
N SER A 125 -12.39 -8.90 4.21
CA SER A 125 -13.24 -9.72 5.08
C SER A 125 -12.68 -9.85 6.50
#